data_e46f2a1be4487006d1788ec2a367f8fb
#
_entry.id   e46f2a1be4487006d1788ec2a367f8fb
#
_cell.length_a   1.000
_cell.length_b   1.000
_cell.length_c   1.000
_cell.angle_alpha   90.00
_cell.angle_beta   90.00
_cell.angle_gamma   90.00
#
_symmetry.space_group_name_H-M   'P 1'
#
loop_
_entity.id
_entity.type
_entity.pdbx_description
1 polymer ?
#
loop_
_entity_poly.entity_id
_entity_poly.type
_entity_poly.pdbx_seq_one_letter_code
_entity_poly.pdbx_strand_id
1 'polypeptide(L)'
;SEMCIRDRVNVFLTPSGEQLDETLLIKLLSFNSINLIAGRYEGFDQRILDIHADYKISVGHAVISGGEVPAMYILEALIRRIPGVLGNPDSLKFETFTNNKYDFPVYTRPETFNDLSVPEVLLSGNHKDIEEWKKNNLKDI
;
A
#
# COMPACT_ATOMS: atom_id res chain seq x y z
N SER A 1 16.15 29.36 -6.36
CA SER A 1 14.71 29.07 -6.30
C SER A 1 14.48 28.01 -5.23
N GLU A 2 14.17 28.47 -4.02
CA GLU A 2 13.76 27.60 -2.93
C GLU A 2 12.42 26.97 -3.34
N MET A 3 12.43 25.70 -3.73
CA MET A 3 11.22 24.90 -3.71
C MET A 3 10.81 24.82 -2.24
N CYS A 4 9.75 25.54 -1.86
CA CYS A 4 9.09 25.31 -0.59
C CYS A 4 8.63 23.86 -0.58
N ILE A 5 9.41 23.00 0.03
CA ILE A 5 8.97 21.66 0.42
C ILE A 5 7.85 21.94 1.42
N ARG A 6 6.59 21.68 1.03
CA ARG A 6 5.49 21.72 1.98
C ARG A 6 5.73 20.57 2.95
N ASP A 7 6.15 20.91 4.16
CA ASP A 7 6.42 19.93 5.21
C ASP A 7 5.16 19.15 5.62
N ARG A 8 3.99 19.71 5.29
CA ARG A 8 2.69 19.15 5.68
C ARG A 8 1.73 19.12 4.49
N VAL A 9 0.97 18.05 4.37
CA VAL A 9 -0.04 17.86 3.34
C VAL A 9 -1.38 17.48 3.94
N ASN A 10 -2.48 18.05 3.38
CA ASN A 10 -3.85 17.75 3.77
C ASN A 10 -4.48 16.77 2.78
N VAL A 11 -4.82 15.60 3.25
CA VAL A 11 -5.43 14.51 2.49
C VAL A 11 -6.88 14.34 2.93
N PHE A 12 -7.80 14.69 2.07
CA PHE A 12 -9.24 14.53 2.28
C PHE A 12 -9.71 13.18 1.74
N LEU A 13 -10.39 12.42 2.58
CA LEU A 13 -10.87 11.08 2.25
C LEU A 13 -12.30 11.17 1.71
N THR A 14 -12.46 10.91 0.43
CA THR A 14 -13.74 11.03 -0.28
C THR A 14 -13.84 9.97 -1.38
N PRO A 15 -15.05 9.38 -1.60
CA PRO A 15 -15.26 8.40 -2.67
C PRO A 15 -14.97 8.94 -4.07
N SER A 16 -15.07 10.27 -4.27
CA SER A 16 -14.78 10.94 -5.54
C SER A 16 -13.31 11.33 -5.74
N GLY A 17 -12.43 10.96 -4.81
CA GLY A 17 -11.00 11.23 -4.89
C GLY A 17 -10.26 10.33 -5.86
N GLU A 18 -8.97 10.64 -6.07
CA GLU A 18 -8.02 9.79 -6.77
C GLU A 18 -7.92 8.43 -6.06
N GLN A 19 -7.89 7.34 -6.84
CA GLN A 19 -7.75 6.00 -6.26
C GLN A 19 -6.38 5.83 -5.65
N LEU A 20 -6.36 5.36 -4.41
CA LEU A 20 -5.11 5.02 -3.73
C LEU A 20 -4.42 3.86 -4.44
N ASP A 21 -3.20 4.09 -4.85
CA ASP A 21 -2.31 3.08 -5.42
C ASP A 21 -0.91 3.17 -4.80
N GLU A 22 -0.01 2.29 -5.23
CA GLU A 22 1.38 2.25 -4.76
C GLU A 22 2.14 3.55 -5.06
N THR A 23 1.91 4.15 -6.23
CA THR A 23 2.56 5.38 -6.65
C THR A 23 2.17 6.55 -5.73
N LEU A 24 0.87 6.66 -5.44
CA LEU A 24 0.35 7.68 -4.54
C LEU A 24 0.84 7.49 -3.10
N LEU A 25 0.92 6.24 -2.61
CA LEU A 25 1.49 5.94 -1.30
C LEU A 25 2.95 6.38 -1.18
N ILE A 26 3.78 6.06 -2.18
CA ILE A 26 5.18 6.48 -2.22
C ILE A 26 5.29 8.00 -2.21
N LYS A 27 4.43 8.69 -2.96
CA LYS A 27 4.39 10.15 -2.98
C LYS A 27 4.01 10.75 -1.63
N LEU A 28 3.03 10.16 -0.94
CA LEU A 28 2.64 10.59 0.41
C LEU A 28 3.78 10.42 1.42
N LEU A 29 4.58 9.37 1.31
CA LEU A 29 5.75 9.13 2.18
C LEU A 29 6.85 10.19 2.05
N SER A 30 6.86 10.98 0.98
CA SER A 30 7.83 12.08 0.81
C SER A 30 7.54 13.31 1.68
N PHE A 31 6.36 13.40 2.30
CA PHE A 31 6.00 14.50 3.19
C PHE A 31 6.37 14.19 4.64
N ASN A 32 6.83 15.19 5.37
CA ASN A 32 7.19 15.05 6.77
C ASN A 32 5.97 14.91 7.68
N SER A 33 4.82 15.44 7.26
CA SER A 33 3.57 15.40 8.03
C SER A 33 2.37 15.27 7.10
N ILE A 34 1.46 14.37 7.42
CA ILE A 34 0.23 14.13 6.68
C ILE A 34 -0.95 14.32 7.62
N ASN A 35 -1.88 15.20 7.26
CA ASN A 35 -3.18 15.32 7.90
C ASN A 35 -4.19 14.48 7.11
N LEU A 36 -4.71 13.41 7.70
CA LEU A 36 -5.81 12.64 7.15
C LEU A 36 -7.13 13.22 7.66
N ILE A 37 -7.95 13.77 6.76
CA ILE A 37 -9.23 14.40 7.09
C ILE A 37 -10.36 13.46 6.68
N ALA A 38 -11.02 12.89 7.68
CA ALA A 38 -12.14 11.98 7.53
C ALA A 38 -13.47 12.73 7.61
N GLY A 39 -14.29 12.60 6.59
CA GLY A 39 -15.65 13.14 6.55
C GLY A 39 -16.69 12.13 7.00
N ARG A 40 -17.84 12.63 7.44
CA ARG A 40 -19.05 11.87 7.74
C ARG A 40 -20.26 12.44 7.00
N TYR A 41 -21.37 11.71 7.02
CA TYR A 41 -22.65 12.09 6.41
C TYR A 41 -22.53 12.29 4.89
N GLU A 42 -22.93 13.47 4.39
CA GLU A 42 -22.96 13.82 2.96
C GLU A 42 -21.57 14.17 2.37
N GLY A 43 -20.51 14.09 3.16
CA GLY A 43 -19.14 14.40 2.73
C GLY A 43 -18.69 15.81 3.12
N PHE A 44 -17.87 16.42 2.27
CA PHE A 44 -17.27 17.73 2.52
C PHE A 44 -17.92 18.81 1.66
N ASP A 45 -18.02 20.02 2.21
CA ASP A 45 -18.35 21.20 1.40
C ASP A 45 -17.26 21.40 0.33
N GLN A 46 -17.69 21.55 -0.92
CA GLN A 46 -16.78 21.67 -2.06
C GLN A 46 -15.79 22.83 -1.89
N ARG A 47 -16.21 23.93 -1.31
CA ARG A 47 -15.36 25.11 -1.07
C ARG A 47 -14.21 24.79 -0.09
N ILE A 48 -14.44 23.90 0.88
CA ILE A 48 -13.40 23.44 1.81
C ILE A 48 -12.38 22.58 1.08
N LEU A 49 -12.85 21.69 0.20
CA LEU A 49 -11.96 20.88 -0.63
C LEU A 49 -11.11 21.75 -1.55
N ASP A 50 -11.73 22.76 -2.19
CA ASP A 50 -11.02 23.63 -3.16
C ASP A 50 -9.96 24.51 -2.49
N ILE A 51 -10.15 24.90 -1.23
CA ILE A 51 -9.21 25.76 -0.50
C ILE A 51 -8.12 24.95 0.23
N HIS A 52 -8.48 23.79 0.80
CA HIS A 52 -7.64 23.13 1.80
C HIS A 52 -7.11 21.76 1.37
N ALA A 53 -7.70 21.12 0.36
CA ALA A 53 -7.26 19.79 -0.04
C ALA A 53 -6.01 19.87 -0.95
N ASP A 54 -4.90 19.32 -0.47
CA ASP A 54 -3.74 19.03 -1.33
C ASP A 54 -4.00 17.73 -2.11
N TYR A 55 -4.64 16.75 -1.48
CA TYR A 55 -5.11 15.51 -2.10
C TYR A 55 -6.53 15.18 -1.70
N LYS A 56 -7.28 14.63 -2.65
CA LYS A 56 -8.55 13.95 -2.43
C LYS A 56 -8.36 12.49 -2.78
N ILE A 57 -8.53 11.58 -1.82
CA ILE A 57 -8.20 10.16 -1.99
C ILE A 57 -9.40 9.28 -1.70
N SER A 58 -9.60 8.31 -2.60
CA SER A 58 -10.51 7.18 -2.42
C SER A 58 -9.69 5.89 -2.25
N VAL A 59 -10.10 5.02 -1.32
CA VAL A 59 -9.46 3.72 -1.09
C VAL A 59 -10.12 2.57 -1.85
N GLY A 60 -11.17 2.85 -2.63
CA GLY A 60 -11.88 1.83 -3.41
C GLY A 60 -13.18 2.37 -4.01
N HIS A 61 -13.83 1.54 -4.83
CA HIS A 61 -15.07 1.87 -5.55
C HIS A 61 -16.33 1.53 -4.74
N ALA A 62 -16.32 1.82 -3.44
CA ALA A 62 -17.45 1.60 -2.55
C ALA A 62 -17.67 2.82 -1.64
N VAL A 63 -18.92 3.15 -1.39
CA VAL A 63 -19.30 4.17 -0.42
C VAL A 63 -19.50 3.52 0.94
N ILE A 64 -18.88 4.10 1.97
CA ILE A 64 -18.99 3.67 3.36
C ILE A 64 -19.41 4.84 4.24
N SER A 65 -19.81 4.56 5.48
CA SER A 65 -20.49 5.54 6.34
C SER A 65 -19.59 6.69 6.84
N GLY A 66 -18.27 6.56 6.73
CA GLY A 66 -17.35 7.61 7.20
C GLY A 66 -15.92 7.38 6.75
N GLY A 67 -15.08 8.39 6.89
CA GLY A 67 -13.69 8.38 6.45
C GLY A 67 -12.70 7.70 7.40
N GLU A 68 -13.14 7.18 8.54
CA GLU A 68 -12.26 6.59 9.56
C GLU A 68 -11.61 5.29 9.07
N VAL A 69 -12.38 4.43 8.42
CA VAL A 69 -11.86 3.17 7.86
C VAL A 69 -10.86 3.43 6.74
N PRO A 70 -11.14 4.30 5.74
CA PRO A 70 -10.13 4.74 4.79
C PRO A 70 -8.87 5.34 5.43
N ALA A 71 -9.03 6.14 6.49
CA ALA A 71 -7.88 6.70 7.21
C ALA A 71 -7.01 5.60 7.82
N MET A 72 -7.62 4.61 8.46
CA MET A 72 -6.91 3.45 9.01
C MET A 72 -6.21 2.63 7.91
N TYR A 73 -6.87 2.44 6.77
CA TYR A 73 -6.29 1.73 5.62
C TYR A 73 -5.03 2.44 5.10
N ILE A 74 -5.11 3.76 4.87
CA ILE A 74 -3.97 4.55 4.40
C ILE A 74 -2.85 4.55 5.46
N LEU A 75 -3.20 4.71 6.72
CA LEU A 75 -2.24 4.73 7.82
C LEU A 75 -1.46 3.42 7.89
N GLU A 76 -2.15 2.27 7.83
CA GLU A 76 -1.52 0.94 7.82
C GLU A 76 -0.58 0.80 6.61
N ALA A 77 -1.05 1.18 5.41
CA ALA A 77 -0.25 1.10 4.20
C ALA A 77 1.01 2.00 4.23
N LEU A 78 0.96 3.16 4.90
CA LEU A 78 2.09 4.07 5.05
C LEU A 78 3.06 3.60 6.14
N ILE A 79 2.55 3.25 7.33
CA ILE A 79 3.38 2.93 8.50
C ILE A 79 4.29 1.74 8.23
N ARG A 80 3.81 0.70 7.58
CA ARG A 80 4.62 -0.50 7.27
C ARG A 80 5.82 -0.21 6.34
N ARG A 81 5.80 0.93 5.63
CA ARG A 81 6.90 1.39 4.77
C ARG A 81 7.92 2.27 5.47
N ILE A 82 7.64 2.66 6.71
CA ILE A 82 8.58 3.44 7.52
C ILE A 82 9.70 2.51 8.00
N PRO A 83 10.98 2.86 7.79
CA PRO A 83 12.10 2.05 8.25
C PRO A 83 12.01 1.72 9.74
N GLY A 84 12.19 0.45 10.09
CA GLY A 84 12.19 -0.03 11.48
C GLY A 84 10.80 -0.40 12.03
N VAL A 85 9.72 -0.19 11.29
CA VAL A 85 8.37 -0.62 11.70
C VAL A 85 8.17 -2.11 11.47
N LEU A 86 8.54 -2.61 10.31
CA LEU A 86 8.55 -4.05 10.04
C LEU A 86 9.83 -4.69 10.58
N GLY A 87 9.71 -5.87 11.18
CA GLY A 87 10.83 -6.62 11.73
C GLY A 87 11.83 -7.12 10.68
N ASN A 88 11.38 -7.29 9.43
CA ASN A 88 12.21 -7.66 8.30
C ASN A 88 12.00 -6.67 7.14
N PRO A 89 12.97 -5.79 6.83
CA PRO A 89 12.86 -4.82 5.72
C PRO A 89 12.78 -5.50 4.35
N ASP A 90 13.27 -6.74 4.18
CA ASP A 90 13.18 -7.48 2.93
C ASP A 90 11.75 -7.97 2.62
N SER A 91 10.83 -7.92 3.59
CA SER A 91 9.44 -8.32 3.40
C SER A 91 8.69 -7.46 2.37
N LEU A 92 9.13 -6.23 2.13
CA LEU A 92 8.55 -5.31 1.14
C LEU A 92 9.09 -5.52 -0.29
N LYS A 93 10.17 -6.29 -0.45
CA LYS A 93 10.93 -6.37 -1.71
C LYS A 93 10.14 -6.98 -2.88
N PHE A 94 9.25 -7.91 -2.60
CA PHE A 94 8.46 -8.66 -3.57
C PHE A 94 6.96 -8.59 -3.31
N GLU A 95 6.49 -7.58 -2.60
CA GLU A 95 5.06 -7.46 -2.32
C GLU A 95 4.23 -7.19 -3.58
N THR A 96 3.01 -7.66 -3.54
CA THR A 96 1.96 -7.30 -4.51
C THR A 96 1.92 -5.79 -4.69
N PHE A 97 1.77 -5.35 -5.94
CA PHE A 97 1.83 -3.97 -6.44
C PHE A 97 3.25 -3.36 -6.54
N THR A 98 4.28 -3.97 -5.96
CA THR A 98 5.66 -3.53 -6.16
C THR A 98 6.06 -3.77 -7.62
N ASN A 99 6.55 -2.72 -8.30
CA ASN A 99 6.88 -2.76 -9.72
C ASN A 99 5.72 -3.22 -10.63
N ASN A 100 4.48 -2.91 -10.27
CA ASN A 100 3.27 -3.28 -11.00
C ASN A 100 3.11 -4.81 -11.17
N LYS A 101 3.41 -5.57 -10.12
CA LYS A 101 3.33 -7.03 -10.10
C LYS A 101 2.54 -7.54 -8.91
N TYR A 102 1.90 -8.69 -9.09
CA TYR A 102 1.45 -9.50 -7.96
C TYR A 102 2.62 -10.31 -7.40
N ASP A 103 2.56 -10.56 -6.08
CA ASP A 103 3.52 -11.39 -5.37
C ASP A 103 3.55 -12.83 -5.93
N PHE A 104 4.66 -13.53 -5.65
CA PHE A 104 4.79 -14.94 -5.97
C PHE A 104 3.94 -15.79 -5.03
N PRO A 105 3.56 -17.04 -5.43
CA PRO A 105 2.79 -17.95 -4.58
C PRO A 105 3.56 -18.28 -3.29
N VAL A 106 2.87 -18.22 -2.15
CA VAL A 106 3.42 -18.59 -0.84
C VAL A 106 2.91 -19.93 -0.40
N TYR A 107 3.77 -20.69 0.31
CA TYR A 107 3.46 -22.02 0.80
C TYR A 107 3.77 -22.09 2.30
N THR A 108 2.98 -22.87 3.03
CA THR A 108 3.14 -23.14 4.45
C THR A 108 3.25 -24.64 4.70
N ARG A 109 3.50 -25.04 5.93
CA ARG A 109 3.45 -26.46 6.33
C ARG A 109 1.99 -26.97 6.35
N PRO A 110 1.78 -28.27 6.06
CA PRO A 110 2.75 -29.32 5.70
C PRO A 110 3.27 -29.22 4.26
N GLU A 111 4.35 -29.94 3.93
CA GLU A 111 4.95 -29.97 2.57
C GLU A 111 3.98 -30.52 1.51
N THR A 112 3.09 -31.42 1.91
CA THR A 112 2.03 -31.97 1.05
C THR A 112 0.69 -31.84 1.75
N PHE A 113 -0.27 -31.29 1.03
CA PHE A 113 -1.66 -31.13 1.48
C PHE A 113 -2.62 -31.47 0.33
N ASN A 114 -3.51 -32.47 0.54
CA ASN A 114 -4.47 -32.97 -0.46
C ASN A 114 -3.79 -33.27 -1.82
N ASP A 115 -2.73 -34.05 -1.80
CA ASP A 115 -1.91 -34.44 -2.97
C ASP A 115 -1.23 -33.28 -3.73
N LEU A 116 -1.27 -32.07 -3.16
CA LEU A 116 -0.55 -30.90 -3.65
C LEU A 116 0.73 -30.68 -2.81
N SER A 117 1.87 -30.62 -3.48
CA SER A 117 3.16 -30.44 -2.81
C SER A 117 3.75 -29.04 -3.03
N VAL A 118 4.51 -28.60 -2.03
CA VAL A 118 5.35 -27.40 -2.15
C VAL A 118 6.40 -27.65 -3.24
N PRO A 119 6.70 -26.67 -4.13
CA PRO A 119 7.79 -26.80 -5.10
C PRO A 119 9.12 -27.15 -4.44
N GLU A 120 9.82 -28.17 -4.95
CA GLU A 120 11.07 -28.70 -4.37
C GLU A 120 12.13 -27.62 -4.21
N VAL A 121 12.21 -26.65 -5.13
CA VAL A 121 13.16 -25.55 -5.05
C VAL A 121 13.04 -24.75 -3.76
N LEU A 122 11.80 -24.59 -3.23
CA LEU A 122 11.56 -23.87 -1.98
C LEU A 122 11.97 -24.66 -0.73
N LEU A 123 12.13 -25.98 -0.87
CA LEU A 123 12.58 -26.90 0.20
C LEU A 123 14.09 -27.14 0.16
N SER A 124 14.76 -26.76 -0.92
CA SER A 124 16.17 -27.06 -1.17
C SER A 124 17.16 -26.37 -0.21
N GLY A 125 16.75 -25.24 0.41
CA GLY A 125 17.64 -24.40 1.21
C GLY A 125 18.65 -23.58 0.38
N ASN A 126 18.65 -23.70 -0.96
CA ASN A 126 19.49 -22.91 -1.84
C ASN A 126 18.87 -21.53 -2.07
N HIS A 127 19.36 -20.52 -1.37
CA HIS A 127 18.82 -19.15 -1.42
C HIS A 127 18.83 -18.55 -2.83
N LYS A 128 19.83 -18.86 -3.65
CA LYS A 128 19.93 -18.34 -5.02
C LYS A 128 18.80 -18.88 -5.91
N ASP A 129 18.58 -20.18 -5.87
CA ASP A 129 17.53 -20.84 -6.66
C ASP A 129 16.13 -20.43 -6.19
N ILE A 130 15.98 -20.25 -4.87
CA ILE A 130 14.72 -19.74 -4.28
C ILE A 130 14.45 -18.30 -4.73
N GLU A 131 15.44 -17.41 -4.74
CA GLU A 131 15.25 -16.04 -5.23
C GLU A 131 14.92 -15.98 -6.73
N GLU A 132 15.56 -16.81 -7.52
CA GLU A 132 15.28 -16.92 -8.95
C GLU A 132 13.86 -17.45 -9.18
N TRP A 133 13.45 -18.48 -8.45
CA TRP A 133 12.07 -18.99 -8.51
C TRP A 133 11.06 -17.90 -8.14
N LYS A 134 11.27 -17.14 -7.07
CA LYS A 134 10.41 -16.04 -6.66
C LYS A 134 10.24 -15.00 -7.77
N LYS A 135 11.34 -14.56 -8.39
CA LYS A 135 11.31 -13.60 -9.51
C LYS A 135 10.53 -14.13 -10.72
N ASN A 136 10.71 -15.41 -11.04
CA ASN A 136 10.06 -16.05 -12.20
C ASN A 136 8.58 -16.34 -11.98
N ASN A 137 8.09 -16.30 -10.73
CA ASN A 137 6.69 -16.54 -10.37
C ASN A 137 5.91 -15.27 -10.01
N LEU A 138 6.50 -14.08 -10.16
CA LEU A 138 5.77 -12.83 -10.13
C LEU A 138 4.84 -12.74 -11.33
N LYS A 139 3.63 -12.22 -11.14
CA LYS A 139 2.64 -12.03 -12.21
C LYS A 139 2.44 -10.55 -12.49
N ASP A 140 2.25 -10.19 -13.74
CA ASP A 140 1.89 -8.82 -14.13
C ASP A 140 0.44 -8.51 -13.69
N ILE A 141 0.20 -7.24 -13.30
CA ILE A 141 -1.12 -6.73 -12.93
C ILE A 141 -1.89 -6.32 -14.19
#